data_dec3897000fa36a57dc62137b436151b
#
_entry.id   dec3897000fa36a57dc62137b436151b
#
_cell.length_a   1.000
_cell.length_b   1.000
_cell.length_c   1.000
_cell.angle_alpha   90.00
_cell.angle_beta   90.00
_cell.angle_gamma   90.00
#
_symmetry.space_group_name_H-M   'P 1'
#
loop_
_entity.id
_entity.type
_entity.pdbx_description
1 polymer ?
#
loop_
_entity_poly.entity_id
_entity_poly.type
_entity_poly.pdbx_seq_one_letter_code
_entity_poly.pdbx_strand_id
1 'polypeptide(L)'
;MAAKGKRYQAALKEIKRDQYYPLEEAVALAKKMATAKFDETIEMHFRLGIDPRQSDQQVRSTVMLPHGLGKTVRVLVFAEGEDARAAEAAGADIVADEQTIARIQNEGFLDFDATVAVPAMMAKVGRVARILGPRGLMPNPKAGTVVPAGELGRVIQELKAGRIEFRNDKTGNVHLPVGKASFDHSKLVENAKAALDAVASVKPSAAKGVYMRRVVVTSTMGPGVRVAL
;
A
#
# COMPACT_ATOMS: atom_id res chain seq x y z
N MET A 1 -11.22 19.73 -22.72
CA MET A 1 -10.57 18.54 -22.11
C MET A 1 -9.79 17.81 -23.18
N ALA A 2 -8.56 17.37 -22.90
CA ALA A 2 -7.79 16.57 -23.84
C ALA A 2 -8.53 15.27 -24.19
N ALA A 3 -8.48 14.85 -25.48
CA ALA A 3 -9.12 13.62 -25.92
C ALA A 3 -8.43 12.41 -25.27
N LYS A 4 -9.21 11.49 -24.72
CA LYS A 4 -8.68 10.23 -24.16
C LYS A 4 -8.08 9.36 -25.26
N GLY A 5 -6.94 8.73 -24.98
CA GLY A 5 -6.28 7.85 -25.96
C GLY A 5 -7.17 6.69 -26.43
N LYS A 6 -6.95 6.21 -27.66
CA LYS A 6 -7.75 5.15 -28.30
C LYS A 6 -7.92 3.89 -27.45
N ARG A 7 -6.83 3.45 -26.77
CA ARG A 7 -6.83 2.29 -25.86
C ARG A 7 -7.79 2.49 -24.68
N TYR A 8 -7.75 3.65 -24.03
CA TYR A 8 -8.63 3.97 -22.91
C TYR A 8 -10.10 4.08 -23.36
N GLN A 9 -10.35 4.60 -24.58
CA GLN A 9 -11.70 4.66 -25.14
C GLN A 9 -12.25 3.26 -25.44
N ALA A 10 -11.41 2.34 -25.93
CA ALA A 10 -11.78 0.95 -26.14
C ALA A 10 -12.14 0.27 -24.81
N ALA A 11 -11.31 0.42 -23.78
CA ALA A 11 -11.57 -0.11 -22.46
C ALA A 11 -12.88 0.44 -21.83
N LEU A 12 -13.20 1.71 -22.06
CA LEU A 12 -14.45 2.31 -21.58
C LEU A 12 -15.72 1.70 -22.20
N LYS A 13 -15.64 1.07 -23.37
CA LYS A 13 -16.78 0.39 -24.00
C LYS A 13 -17.11 -0.95 -23.34
N GLU A 14 -16.15 -1.55 -22.64
CA GLU A 14 -16.32 -2.81 -21.92
C GLU A 14 -17.10 -2.64 -20.60
N ILE A 15 -17.22 -1.43 -20.10
CA ILE A 15 -17.88 -1.15 -18.82
C ILE A 15 -19.05 -0.17 -19.00
N LYS A 16 -20.12 -0.40 -18.28
CA LYS A 16 -21.22 0.56 -18.11
C LYS A 16 -20.93 1.41 -16.87
N ARG A 17 -20.70 2.72 -17.05
CA ARG A 17 -20.23 3.62 -16.00
C ARG A 17 -21.13 3.71 -14.77
N ASP A 18 -22.42 3.50 -14.93
CA ASP A 18 -23.39 3.64 -13.86
C ASP A 18 -23.80 2.29 -13.24
N GLN A 19 -23.23 1.20 -13.74
CA GLN A 19 -23.45 -0.14 -13.23
C GLN A 19 -22.45 -0.43 -12.08
N TYR A 20 -22.93 -1.10 -11.07
CA TYR A 20 -22.16 -1.71 -10.01
C TYR A 20 -21.98 -3.20 -10.31
N TYR A 21 -20.77 -3.71 -10.20
CA TYR A 21 -20.40 -5.08 -10.50
C TYR A 21 -20.06 -5.84 -9.23
N PRO A 22 -20.35 -7.14 -9.14
CA PRO A 22 -19.80 -7.98 -8.09
C PRO A 22 -18.26 -7.89 -8.07
N LEU A 23 -17.63 -8.05 -6.90
CA LEU A 23 -16.18 -7.89 -6.75
C LEU A 23 -15.39 -8.75 -7.75
N GLU A 24 -15.79 -10.01 -7.91
CA GLU A 24 -15.14 -10.98 -8.79
C GLU A 24 -15.18 -10.52 -10.26
N GLU A 25 -16.35 -10.05 -10.70
CA GLU A 25 -16.54 -9.54 -12.06
C GLU A 25 -15.76 -8.22 -12.28
N ALA A 26 -15.76 -7.33 -11.28
CA ALA A 26 -15.01 -6.07 -11.33
C ALA A 26 -13.51 -6.30 -11.48
N VAL A 27 -12.96 -7.28 -10.74
CA VAL A 27 -11.54 -7.68 -10.84
C VAL A 27 -11.25 -8.31 -12.22
N ALA A 28 -12.14 -9.16 -12.73
CA ALA A 28 -12.00 -9.75 -14.06
C ALA A 28 -11.97 -8.68 -15.17
N LEU A 29 -12.89 -7.71 -15.09
CA LEU A 29 -12.95 -6.60 -16.04
C LEU A 29 -11.69 -5.72 -15.94
N ALA A 30 -11.25 -5.37 -14.74
CA ALA A 30 -10.03 -4.57 -14.55
C ALA A 30 -8.80 -5.29 -15.14
N LYS A 31 -8.67 -6.61 -14.91
CA LYS A 31 -7.60 -7.44 -15.48
C LYS A 31 -7.68 -7.48 -17.00
N LYS A 32 -8.87 -7.69 -17.60
CA LYS A 32 -9.10 -7.69 -19.05
C LYS A 32 -8.70 -6.37 -19.70
N MET A 33 -8.93 -5.25 -19.01
CA MET A 33 -8.61 -3.90 -19.49
C MET A 33 -7.15 -3.49 -19.28
N ALA A 34 -6.35 -4.30 -18.58
CA ALA A 34 -4.92 -4.08 -18.40
C ALA A 34 -4.17 -4.47 -19.68
N THR A 35 -4.07 -3.53 -20.61
CA THR A 35 -3.52 -3.74 -21.98
C THR A 35 -2.22 -2.97 -22.23
N ALA A 36 -1.55 -2.47 -21.19
CA ALA A 36 -0.26 -1.82 -21.32
C ALA A 36 0.86 -2.81 -21.69
N LYS A 37 1.99 -2.27 -22.17
CA LYS A 37 3.17 -3.09 -22.52
C LYS A 37 3.99 -3.54 -21.29
N PHE A 38 3.56 -3.19 -20.10
CA PHE A 38 4.16 -3.57 -18.82
C PHE A 38 3.10 -4.26 -17.95
N ASP A 39 3.56 -4.98 -16.93
CA ASP A 39 2.65 -5.65 -15.99
C ASP A 39 1.98 -4.62 -15.09
N GLU A 40 0.72 -4.27 -15.43
CA GLU A 40 -0.06 -3.28 -14.72
C GLU A 40 -0.37 -3.75 -13.30
N THR A 41 -0.48 -2.81 -12.36
CA THR A 41 -0.97 -3.09 -11.02
C THR A 41 -2.48 -2.98 -11.00
N ILE A 42 -3.14 -3.94 -10.35
CA ILE A 42 -4.58 -3.84 -10.03
C ILE A 42 -4.69 -3.19 -8.66
N GLU A 43 -5.49 -2.15 -8.58
CA GLU A 43 -5.67 -1.33 -7.38
C GLU A 43 -7.13 -1.22 -6.98
N MET A 44 -7.39 -1.12 -5.69
CA MET A 44 -8.69 -0.80 -5.13
C MET A 44 -8.68 0.61 -4.53
N HIS A 45 -9.70 1.37 -4.85
CA HIS A 45 -9.89 2.72 -4.34
C HIS A 45 -11.20 2.79 -3.57
N PHE A 46 -11.12 3.28 -2.34
CA PHE A 46 -12.25 3.38 -1.42
C PHE A 46 -12.56 4.85 -1.18
N ARG A 47 -13.80 5.25 -1.40
CA ARG A 47 -14.30 6.54 -0.94
C ARG A 47 -14.97 6.34 0.42
N LEU A 48 -14.35 6.88 1.45
CA LEU A 48 -14.85 6.77 2.82
C LEU A 48 -15.73 7.96 3.22
N GLY A 49 -16.68 7.70 4.12
CA GLY A 49 -17.53 8.72 4.73
C GLY A 49 -16.93 9.28 6.01
N ILE A 50 -15.69 9.79 5.92
CA ILE A 50 -14.93 10.38 7.03
C ILE A 50 -14.60 11.84 6.74
N ASP A 51 -14.33 12.62 7.79
CA ASP A 51 -13.72 13.94 7.67
C ASP A 51 -12.21 13.85 8.00
N PRO A 52 -11.34 13.90 6.98
CA PRO A 52 -9.88 13.79 7.18
C PRO A 52 -9.26 14.94 7.99
N ARG A 53 -9.99 16.02 8.23
CA ARG A 53 -9.53 17.16 9.03
C ARG A 53 -9.56 16.85 10.52
N GLN A 54 -10.41 15.90 10.92
CA GLN A 54 -10.53 15.44 12.30
C GLN A 54 -9.56 14.29 12.54
N SER A 55 -8.70 14.44 13.53
CA SER A 55 -7.64 13.46 13.83
C SER A 55 -8.18 12.09 14.28
N ASP A 56 -9.36 12.06 14.89
CA ASP A 56 -10.08 10.88 15.36
C ASP A 56 -10.80 10.10 14.23
N GLN A 57 -10.95 10.72 13.05
CA GLN A 57 -11.51 10.10 11.86
C GLN A 57 -10.46 9.69 10.83
N GLN A 58 -9.18 9.91 11.11
CA GLN A 58 -8.11 9.46 10.23
C GLN A 58 -7.97 7.94 10.26
N VAL A 59 -7.99 7.35 9.08
CA VAL A 59 -7.82 5.90 8.87
C VAL A 59 -6.39 5.63 8.45
N ARG A 60 -5.68 4.85 9.26
CA ARG A 60 -4.33 4.35 8.94
C ARG A 60 -4.17 2.98 9.56
N SER A 61 -3.88 1.99 8.75
CA SER A 61 -3.69 0.60 9.19
C SER A 61 -2.85 -0.18 8.19
N THR A 62 -2.70 -1.45 8.44
CA THR A 62 -1.99 -2.38 7.56
C THR A 62 -2.90 -3.54 7.19
N VAL A 63 -2.66 -4.13 6.04
CA VAL A 63 -3.31 -5.37 5.59
C VAL A 63 -2.23 -6.36 5.13
N MET A 64 -2.43 -7.62 5.45
CA MET A 64 -1.65 -8.72 4.90
C MET A 64 -2.41 -9.27 3.70
N LEU A 65 -1.79 -9.22 2.54
CA LEU A 65 -2.35 -9.84 1.33
C LEU A 65 -1.95 -11.31 1.27
N PRO A 66 -2.91 -12.25 1.16
CA PRO A 66 -2.62 -13.70 1.16
C PRO A 66 -1.62 -14.13 0.08
N HIS A 67 -1.65 -13.47 -1.08
CA HIS A 67 -0.80 -13.80 -2.22
C HIS A 67 0.29 -12.74 -2.50
N GLY A 68 0.51 -11.80 -1.57
CA GLY A 68 1.46 -10.72 -1.74
C GLY A 68 1.09 -9.77 -2.89
N LEU A 69 2.04 -8.93 -3.30
CA LEU A 69 1.86 -7.91 -4.35
C LEU A 69 2.42 -8.32 -5.73
N GLY A 70 3.19 -9.42 -5.81
CA GLY A 70 3.92 -9.78 -7.04
C GLY A 70 5.10 -8.83 -7.34
N LYS A 71 5.59 -8.15 -6.31
CA LYS A 71 6.80 -7.34 -6.35
C LYS A 71 7.72 -7.77 -5.22
N THR A 72 8.99 -7.95 -5.52
CA THR A 72 10.02 -8.12 -4.48
C THR A 72 10.17 -6.82 -3.72
N VAL A 73 9.84 -6.82 -2.45
CA VAL A 73 9.94 -5.65 -1.57
C VAL A 73 11.34 -5.62 -0.96
N ARG A 74 12.08 -4.55 -1.21
CA ARG A 74 13.39 -4.30 -0.58
C ARG A 74 13.18 -3.59 0.73
N VAL A 75 13.59 -4.23 1.83
CA VAL A 75 13.40 -3.73 3.19
C VAL A 75 14.70 -3.15 3.72
N LEU A 76 14.67 -1.88 4.10
CA LEU A 76 15.74 -1.21 4.83
C LEU A 76 15.40 -1.18 6.33
N VAL A 77 16.35 -1.62 7.16
CA VAL A 77 16.18 -1.67 8.61
C VAL A 77 17.15 -0.70 9.30
N PHE A 78 16.63 0.18 10.12
CA PHE A 78 17.42 1.06 10.98
C PHE A 78 17.67 0.34 12.31
N ALA A 79 18.82 -0.29 12.43
CA ALA A 79 19.26 -1.02 13.62
C ALA A 79 20.78 -0.92 13.80
N GLU A 80 21.27 -1.10 15.02
CA GLU A 80 22.70 -1.09 15.36
C GLU A 80 23.08 -2.30 16.21
N GLY A 81 24.33 -2.70 16.16
CA GLY A 81 24.88 -3.76 17.02
C GLY A 81 24.27 -5.13 16.77
N GLU A 82 23.74 -5.75 17.81
CA GLU A 82 23.11 -7.09 17.74
C GLU A 82 21.81 -7.06 16.93
N ASP A 83 21.04 -5.97 17.00
CA ASP A 83 19.79 -5.82 16.27
C ASP A 83 20.01 -5.76 14.76
N ALA A 84 21.15 -5.19 14.33
CA ALA A 84 21.57 -5.17 12.93
C ALA A 84 21.81 -6.58 12.42
N ARG A 85 22.54 -7.40 13.18
CA ARG A 85 22.79 -8.82 12.82
C ARG A 85 21.50 -9.64 12.79
N ALA A 86 20.61 -9.39 13.74
CA ALA A 86 19.30 -10.05 13.78
C ALA A 86 18.45 -9.67 12.56
N ALA A 87 18.48 -8.40 12.12
CA ALA A 87 17.79 -7.93 10.91
C ALA A 87 18.37 -8.58 9.64
N GLU A 88 19.69 -8.67 9.50
CA GLU A 88 20.35 -9.38 8.39
C GLU A 88 19.96 -10.85 8.34
N ALA A 89 20.03 -11.54 9.48
CA ALA A 89 19.63 -12.95 9.61
C ALA A 89 18.15 -13.17 9.25
N ALA A 90 17.30 -12.20 9.52
CA ALA A 90 15.87 -12.21 9.17
C ALA A 90 15.61 -11.88 7.69
N GLY A 91 16.65 -11.50 6.93
CA GLY A 91 16.56 -11.24 5.51
C GLY A 91 16.33 -9.77 5.16
N ALA A 92 16.73 -8.81 5.99
CA ALA A 92 16.77 -7.40 5.59
C ALA A 92 17.70 -7.24 4.37
N ASP A 93 17.27 -6.43 3.39
CA ASP A 93 18.07 -6.20 2.19
C ASP A 93 19.15 -5.13 2.42
N ILE A 94 18.86 -4.18 3.31
CA ILE A 94 19.77 -3.10 3.69
C ILE A 94 19.63 -2.88 5.20
N VAL A 95 20.74 -2.92 5.91
CA VAL A 95 20.81 -2.44 7.29
C VAL A 95 21.45 -1.05 7.29
N ALA A 96 20.71 -0.09 7.82
CA ALA A 96 21.09 1.30 7.79
C ALA A 96 21.93 1.66 9.02
N ASP A 97 23.20 1.86 8.79
CA ASP A 97 24.16 2.49 9.68
C ASP A 97 24.20 4.03 9.48
N GLU A 98 25.11 4.71 10.18
CA GLU A 98 25.29 6.16 10.02
C GLU A 98 25.72 6.56 8.60
N GLN A 99 26.47 5.71 7.91
CA GLN A 99 26.89 5.98 6.54
C GLN A 99 25.70 5.92 5.59
N THR A 100 24.81 4.95 5.74
CA THR A 100 23.58 4.83 4.96
C THR A 100 22.64 6.01 5.21
N ILE A 101 22.52 6.47 6.46
CA ILE A 101 21.76 7.69 6.80
C ILE A 101 22.36 8.91 6.10
N ALA A 102 23.70 9.06 6.11
CA ALA A 102 24.37 10.14 5.40
C ALA A 102 24.16 10.07 3.88
N ARG A 103 24.19 8.88 3.29
CA ARG A 103 23.87 8.67 1.86
C ARG A 103 22.41 9.05 1.52
N ILE A 104 21.47 8.70 2.36
CA ILE A 104 20.07 9.14 2.20
C ILE A 104 19.98 10.66 2.24
N GLN A 105 20.70 11.31 3.17
CA GLN A 105 20.66 12.75 3.38
C GLN A 105 21.34 13.53 2.24
N ASN A 106 22.52 13.10 1.80
CA ASN A 106 23.38 13.85 0.88
C ASN A 106 23.15 13.47 -0.59
N GLU A 107 22.95 12.18 -0.86
CA GLU A 107 22.82 11.62 -2.22
C GLU A 107 21.38 11.34 -2.61
N GLY A 108 20.43 11.38 -1.65
CA GLY A 108 19.04 11.01 -1.89
C GLY A 108 18.87 9.51 -2.19
N PHE A 109 19.71 8.66 -1.60
CA PHE A 109 19.62 7.21 -1.77
C PHE A 109 18.29 6.67 -1.26
N LEU A 110 17.49 6.07 -2.14
CA LEU A 110 16.13 5.58 -1.85
C LEU A 110 15.84 4.26 -2.56
N ASP A 111 16.87 3.42 -2.71
CA ASP A 111 16.78 2.14 -3.41
C ASP A 111 16.19 1.03 -2.50
N PHE A 112 15.06 1.34 -1.86
CA PHE A 112 14.28 0.45 -0.99
C PHE A 112 12.79 0.81 -1.07
N ASP A 113 11.94 -0.16 -0.74
CA ASP A 113 10.48 -0.03 -0.86
C ASP A 113 9.78 0.08 0.49
N ALA A 114 10.39 -0.42 1.56
CA ALA A 114 9.86 -0.35 2.92
C ALA A 114 10.98 -0.10 3.93
N THR A 115 10.62 0.49 5.07
CA THR A 115 11.55 0.77 6.16
C THR A 115 11.02 0.24 7.49
N VAL A 116 11.91 -0.31 8.29
CA VAL A 116 11.65 -0.72 9.67
C VAL A 116 12.69 -0.06 10.56
N ALA A 117 12.33 0.31 11.78
CA ALA A 117 13.26 0.91 12.71
C ALA A 117 13.07 0.36 14.14
N VAL A 118 14.18 0.22 14.85
CA VAL A 118 14.15 0.05 16.30
C VAL A 118 13.87 1.41 16.95
N PRO A 119 13.09 1.50 18.04
CA PRO A 119 12.79 2.77 18.72
C PRO A 119 14.04 3.62 19.04
N ALA A 120 15.14 2.99 19.42
CA ALA A 120 16.40 3.66 19.71
C ALA A 120 16.98 4.44 18.52
N MET A 121 16.75 3.95 17.29
CA MET A 121 17.23 4.59 16.07
C MET A 121 16.38 5.74 15.57
N MET A 122 15.16 5.93 16.10
CA MET A 122 14.22 6.96 15.62
C MET A 122 14.78 8.38 15.72
N ALA A 123 15.63 8.66 16.70
CA ALA A 123 16.29 9.97 16.81
C ALA A 123 17.24 10.24 15.61
N LYS A 124 17.97 9.22 15.17
CA LYS A 124 18.86 9.30 13.99
C LYS A 124 18.04 9.36 12.69
N VAL A 125 16.98 8.56 12.56
CA VAL A 125 16.05 8.56 11.43
C VAL A 125 15.36 9.91 11.27
N GLY A 126 15.12 10.65 12.36
CA GLY A 126 14.57 12.00 12.34
C GLY A 126 15.34 12.99 11.44
N ARG A 127 16.66 12.80 11.26
CA ARG A 127 17.51 13.64 10.40
C ARG A 127 17.13 13.52 8.92
N VAL A 128 16.65 12.35 8.50
CA VAL A 128 16.24 12.05 7.11
C VAL A 128 14.72 12.09 6.89
N ALA A 129 13.96 12.47 7.92
CA ALA A 129 12.50 12.52 7.87
C ALA A 129 11.94 13.40 6.73
N ARG A 130 12.63 14.50 6.41
CA ARG A 130 12.24 15.41 5.29
C ARG A 130 12.31 14.72 3.93
N ILE A 131 13.14 13.69 3.78
CA ILE A 131 13.32 12.94 2.53
C ILE A 131 12.38 11.74 2.51
N LEU A 132 12.31 10.98 3.60
CA LEU A 132 11.50 9.76 3.70
C LEU A 132 10.00 10.04 3.84
N GLY A 133 9.63 11.12 4.57
CA GLY A 133 8.24 11.45 4.87
C GLY A 133 7.35 11.67 3.65
N PRO A 134 7.72 12.55 2.69
CA PRO A 134 6.94 12.80 1.48
C PRO A 134 6.78 11.56 0.60
N ARG A 135 7.73 10.62 0.67
CA ARG A 135 7.70 9.37 -0.10
C ARG A 135 6.98 8.23 0.59
N GLY A 136 6.49 8.45 1.83
CA GLY A 136 5.80 7.41 2.59
C GLY A 136 6.72 6.32 3.14
N LEU A 137 8.04 6.55 3.13
CA LEU A 137 9.06 5.60 3.57
C LEU A 137 9.49 5.84 5.04
N MET A 138 8.87 6.77 5.77
CA MET A 138 9.21 7.03 7.17
C MET A 138 8.64 5.95 8.07
N PRO A 139 9.47 5.27 8.91
CA PRO A 139 8.97 4.31 9.88
C PRO A 139 7.96 4.95 10.84
N ASN A 140 6.89 4.22 11.16
CA ASN A 140 5.81 4.74 11.99
C ASN A 140 5.26 3.66 12.95
N PRO A 141 5.10 3.98 14.25
CA PRO A 141 4.50 3.04 15.21
C PRO A 141 3.08 2.60 14.85
N LYS A 142 2.25 3.52 14.28
CA LYS A 142 0.87 3.19 13.88
C LYS A 142 0.80 2.21 12.70
N ALA A 143 1.84 2.20 11.86
CA ALA A 143 2.00 1.22 10.78
C ALA A 143 2.70 -0.07 11.25
N GLY A 144 3.13 -0.13 12.53
CA GLY A 144 3.88 -1.26 13.05
C GLY A 144 5.22 -1.48 12.35
N THR A 145 5.86 -0.38 11.90
CA THR A 145 7.20 -0.41 11.31
C THR A 145 8.26 0.17 12.25
N VAL A 146 7.86 0.61 13.45
CA VAL A 146 8.74 0.88 14.58
C VAL A 146 8.46 -0.18 15.62
N VAL A 147 9.39 -1.12 15.80
CA VAL A 147 9.20 -2.31 16.62
C VAL A 147 10.44 -2.60 17.47
N PRO A 148 10.27 -3.23 18.65
CA PRO A 148 11.40 -3.66 19.45
C PRO A 148 12.21 -4.72 18.69
N ALA A 149 13.48 -4.85 19.06
CA ALA A 149 14.44 -5.74 18.43
C ALA A 149 13.94 -7.18 18.23
N GLY A 150 13.29 -7.75 19.25
CA GLY A 150 12.76 -9.12 19.20
C GLY A 150 11.65 -9.36 18.16
N GLU A 151 11.02 -8.32 17.63
CA GLU A 151 9.97 -8.42 16.63
C GLU A 151 10.44 -8.10 15.21
N LEU A 152 11.68 -7.66 15.02
CA LEU A 152 12.23 -7.26 13.71
C LEU A 152 12.09 -8.36 12.67
N GLY A 153 12.46 -9.60 13.03
CA GLY A 153 12.40 -10.74 12.11
C GLY A 153 11.01 -11.00 11.58
N ARG A 154 9.99 -10.96 12.46
CA ARG A 154 8.59 -11.14 12.08
C ARG A 154 8.13 -10.06 11.12
N VAL A 155 8.40 -8.79 11.43
CA VAL A 155 7.95 -7.66 10.61
C VAL A 155 8.62 -7.64 9.24
N ILE A 156 9.92 -7.97 9.16
CA ILE A 156 10.63 -8.09 7.89
C ILE A 156 9.99 -9.18 7.00
N GLN A 157 9.69 -10.33 7.58
CA GLN A 157 9.04 -11.43 6.86
C GLN A 157 7.61 -11.05 6.41
N GLU A 158 6.83 -10.40 7.27
CA GLU A 158 5.49 -9.91 6.93
C GLU A 158 5.52 -8.91 5.76
N LEU A 159 6.46 -7.95 5.76
CA LEU A 159 6.63 -7.00 4.68
C LEU A 159 6.99 -7.68 3.35
N LYS A 160 7.87 -8.67 3.38
CA LYS A 160 8.23 -9.47 2.21
C LYS A 160 7.10 -10.39 1.75
N ALA A 161 6.27 -10.86 2.68
CA ALA A 161 5.10 -11.69 2.37
C ALA A 161 3.92 -10.91 1.76
N GLY A 162 3.93 -9.57 1.85
CA GLY A 162 2.88 -8.75 1.25
C GLY A 162 2.06 -7.93 2.24
N ARG A 163 2.63 -7.60 3.41
CA ARG A 163 2.05 -6.61 4.30
C ARG A 163 2.20 -5.23 3.69
N ILE A 164 1.07 -4.54 3.52
CA ILE A 164 1.02 -3.16 3.00
C ILE A 164 0.34 -2.24 4.01
N GLU A 165 0.82 -1.02 4.06
CA GLU A 165 0.19 0.06 4.82
C GLU A 165 -0.80 0.80 3.93
N PHE A 166 -1.92 1.20 4.51
CA PHE A 166 -2.85 2.12 3.88
C PHE A 166 -3.23 3.28 4.80
N ARG A 167 -3.48 4.41 4.19
CA ARG A 167 -3.97 5.61 4.88
C ARG A 167 -4.95 6.35 4.00
N ASN A 168 -5.85 7.12 4.63
CA ASN A 168 -6.71 8.03 3.88
C ASN A 168 -5.92 9.24 3.36
N ASP A 169 -6.33 9.73 2.20
CA ASP A 169 -5.88 11.00 1.64
C ASP A 169 -6.63 12.20 2.27
N LYS A 170 -6.29 13.42 1.81
CA LYS A 170 -6.93 14.67 2.28
C LYS A 170 -8.41 14.77 1.91
N THR A 171 -8.91 13.91 1.03
CA THR A 171 -10.28 13.90 0.54
C THR A 171 -11.09 12.72 1.06
N GLY A 172 -10.51 11.88 1.95
CA GLY A 172 -11.16 10.72 2.55
C GLY A 172 -11.20 9.50 1.63
N ASN A 173 -10.24 9.39 0.70
CA ASN A 173 -10.06 8.17 -0.08
C ASN A 173 -8.91 7.33 0.48
N VAL A 174 -8.99 6.02 0.28
CA VAL A 174 -7.91 5.06 0.51
C VAL A 174 -7.59 4.37 -0.81
N HIS A 175 -6.32 4.17 -1.07
CA HIS A 175 -5.80 3.55 -2.28
C HIS A 175 -4.93 2.36 -1.88
N LEU A 176 -5.25 1.17 -2.40
CA LEU A 176 -4.60 -0.08 -2.06
C LEU A 176 -4.27 -0.88 -3.33
N PRO A 177 -3.01 -1.23 -3.58
CA PRO A 177 -2.67 -2.22 -4.58
C PRO A 177 -3.09 -3.62 -4.09
N VAL A 178 -3.67 -4.42 -4.97
CA VAL A 178 -4.10 -5.80 -4.66
C VAL A 178 -3.31 -6.87 -5.40
N GLY A 179 -2.50 -6.48 -6.37
CA GLY A 179 -1.62 -7.39 -7.10
C GLY A 179 -1.29 -6.92 -8.50
N LYS A 180 -0.64 -7.78 -9.26
CA LYS A 180 -0.27 -7.54 -10.65
C LYS A 180 -1.31 -8.14 -11.61
N ALA A 181 -1.46 -7.56 -12.79
CA ALA A 181 -2.35 -8.06 -13.83
C ALA A 181 -1.96 -9.48 -14.29
N SER A 182 -0.70 -9.86 -14.14
CA SER A 182 -0.19 -11.22 -14.38
C SER A 182 -0.71 -12.27 -13.40
N PHE A 183 -1.18 -11.89 -12.20
CA PHE A 183 -1.73 -12.82 -11.22
C PHE A 183 -2.96 -13.55 -11.73
N ASP A 184 -3.17 -14.77 -11.23
CA ASP A 184 -4.42 -15.48 -11.45
C ASP A 184 -5.61 -14.71 -10.89
N HIS A 185 -6.75 -14.85 -11.54
CA HIS A 185 -7.96 -14.15 -11.14
C HIS A 185 -8.38 -14.48 -9.70
N SER A 186 -8.30 -15.75 -9.28
CA SER A 186 -8.61 -16.18 -7.91
C SER A 186 -7.76 -15.47 -6.86
N LYS A 187 -6.44 -15.37 -7.11
CA LYS A 187 -5.49 -14.68 -6.20
C LYS A 187 -5.81 -13.19 -6.07
N LEU A 188 -6.16 -12.53 -7.17
CA LEU A 188 -6.57 -11.12 -7.15
C LEU A 188 -7.87 -10.93 -6.38
N VAL A 189 -8.84 -11.83 -6.51
CA VAL A 189 -10.11 -11.76 -5.77
C VAL A 189 -9.91 -11.97 -4.28
N GLU A 190 -9.07 -12.93 -3.89
CA GLU A 190 -8.74 -13.16 -2.47
C GLU A 190 -8.02 -11.97 -1.85
N ASN A 191 -7.03 -11.40 -2.54
CA ASN A 191 -6.36 -10.17 -2.10
C ASN A 191 -7.35 -8.99 -2.03
N ALA A 192 -8.25 -8.85 -2.99
CA ALA A 192 -9.25 -7.80 -3.01
C ALA A 192 -10.26 -7.94 -1.85
N LYS A 193 -10.68 -9.17 -1.52
CA LYS A 193 -11.53 -9.46 -0.34
C LYS A 193 -10.79 -9.07 0.95
N ALA A 194 -9.54 -9.49 1.11
CA ALA A 194 -8.72 -9.14 2.27
C ALA A 194 -8.55 -7.61 2.43
N ALA A 195 -8.35 -6.89 1.32
CA ALA A 195 -8.25 -5.43 1.33
C ALA A 195 -9.59 -4.77 1.74
N LEU A 196 -10.72 -5.27 1.25
CA LEU A 196 -12.05 -4.77 1.57
C LEU A 196 -12.37 -4.98 3.06
N ASP A 197 -12.10 -6.17 3.59
CA ASP A 197 -12.33 -6.52 4.99
C ASP A 197 -11.43 -5.69 5.93
N ALA A 198 -10.16 -5.50 5.56
CA ALA A 198 -9.23 -4.68 6.32
C ALA A 198 -9.68 -3.22 6.42
N VAL A 199 -10.15 -2.63 5.31
CA VAL A 199 -10.68 -1.26 5.32
C VAL A 199 -11.98 -1.18 6.11
N ALA A 200 -12.86 -2.18 6.03
CA ALA A 200 -14.12 -2.24 6.78
C ALA A 200 -13.88 -2.32 8.29
N SER A 201 -12.90 -3.13 8.72
CA SER A 201 -12.60 -3.37 10.15
C SER A 201 -12.06 -2.13 10.88
N VAL A 202 -11.44 -1.20 10.15
CA VAL A 202 -10.80 0.02 10.71
C VAL A 202 -11.76 1.22 10.74
N LYS A 203 -13.06 1.00 10.68
CA LYS A 203 -14.03 2.09 10.78
C LYS A 203 -13.85 2.85 12.11
N PRO A 204 -13.53 4.17 12.08
CA PRO A 204 -13.46 4.96 13.29
C PRO A 204 -14.82 5.06 13.99
N SER A 205 -14.84 5.01 15.32
CA SER A 205 -16.07 5.18 16.11
C SER A 205 -16.73 6.55 15.91
N ALA A 206 -15.91 7.58 15.63
CA ALA A 206 -16.37 8.93 15.32
C ALA A 206 -17.00 9.08 13.93
N ALA A 207 -16.82 8.10 13.02
CA ALA A 207 -17.40 8.15 11.68
C ALA A 207 -18.89 7.79 11.69
N LYS A 208 -19.75 8.80 11.53
CA LYS A 208 -21.21 8.64 11.48
C LYS A 208 -21.69 8.34 10.06
N GLY A 209 -22.77 7.55 9.97
CA GLY A 209 -23.41 7.22 8.69
C GLY A 209 -22.69 6.16 7.87
N VAL A 210 -22.81 6.26 6.53
CA VAL A 210 -22.24 5.27 5.61
C VAL A 210 -20.73 5.45 5.53
N TYR A 211 -19.98 4.47 6.02
CA TYR A 211 -18.52 4.50 6.04
C TYR A 211 -17.90 4.26 4.65
N MET A 212 -18.22 3.15 4.01
CA MET A 212 -17.79 2.89 2.62
C MET A 212 -18.84 3.44 1.65
N ARG A 213 -18.56 4.59 1.04
CA ARG A 213 -19.49 5.22 0.09
C ARG A 213 -19.34 4.68 -1.32
N ARG A 214 -18.14 4.30 -1.71
CA ARG A 214 -17.84 3.77 -3.04
C ARG A 214 -16.57 2.96 -3.00
N VAL A 215 -16.57 1.85 -3.71
CA VAL A 215 -15.38 1.04 -3.99
C VAL A 215 -15.22 0.92 -5.51
N VAL A 216 -13.99 1.05 -5.97
CA VAL A 216 -13.63 0.99 -7.40
C VAL A 216 -12.38 0.13 -7.55
N VAL A 217 -12.40 -0.78 -8.51
CA VAL A 217 -11.22 -1.54 -8.93
C VAL A 217 -10.72 -0.98 -10.27
N THR A 218 -9.41 -0.81 -10.41
CA THR A 218 -8.80 -0.33 -11.65
C THR A 218 -7.45 -0.99 -11.91
N SER A 219 -7.04 -1.02 -13.16
CA SER A 219 -5.63 -1.25 -13.50
C SER A 219 -4.92 0.10 -13.65
N THR A 220 -3.58 0.10 -13.61
CA THR A 220 -2.75 1.33 -13.65
C THR A 220 -3.15 2.29 -14.77
N MET A 221 -3.46 1.78 -15.97
CA MET A 221 -3.80 2.59 -17.13
C MET A 221 -5.24 2.43 -17.59
N GLY A 222 -6.04 1.65 -16.85
CA GLY A 222 -7.43 1.34 -17.19
C GLY A 222 -8.44 2.31 -16.57
N PRO A 223 -9.71 2.21 -16.97
CA PRO A 223 -10.80 2.89 -16.31
C PRO A 223 -11.20 2.16 -15.03
N GLY A 224 -11.76 2.90 -14.07
CA GLY A 224 -12.27 2.33 -12.83
C GLY A 224 -13.61 1.63 -13.00
N VAL A 225 -13.73 0.43 -12.42
CA VAL A 225 -14.94 -0.41 -12.35
C VAL A 225 -15.54 -0.28 -10.96
N ARG A 226 -16.82 0.11 -10.87
CA ARG A 226 -17.50 0.26 -9.58
C ARG A 226 -17.91 -1.10 -9.02
N VAL A 227 -17.62 -1.31 -7.73
CA VAL A 227 -17.98 -2.54 -7.01
C VAL A 227 -19.29 -2.35 -6.26
N ALA A 228 -20.17 -3.34 -6.31
CA ALA A 228 -21.33 -3.44 -5.44
C ALA A 228 -20.87 -3.76 -4.01
N LEU A 229 -21.37 -3.00 -3.03
CA LEU A 229 -21.07 -3.14 -1.59
C LEU A 229 -22.17 -3.90 -0.88
#